data_ff55996e41ceac77e37c3e34e7c6bff7
#
_entry.id   ff55996e41ceac77e37c3e34e7c6bff7
#
_cell.length_a   1.000
_cell.length_b   1.000
_cell.length_c   1.000
_cell.angle_alpha   90.00
_cell.angle_beta   90.00
_cell.angle_gamma   90.00
#
_symmetry.space_group_name_H-M   'P 1'
#
loop_
_entity.id
_entity.type
_entity.pdbx_description
1 polymer ?
#
loop_
_entity_poly.entity_id
_entity_poly.type
_entity_poly.pdbx_seq_one_letter_code
_entity_poly.pdbx_strand_id
1 'polypeptide(L)'
;VLTFLLAVVGGTLQAAAITPPPPPTRQATASRAVHPPVLDGRDDDEVWKIAQPITDFQEFDPDEGKPARFRTMAKVAYDEHNFYVFIRAYDPEPQKILKILARRDVRPPTDQLKIVIDSYHDRRTGYEFAVSPGGVKRDYAIYNDANEDDSWDGVWDVATSVDSLGWTAEFRIPLSQLRYANAPVHTFGFAIWRDIERFRERVSWPLYHRQQPGFASQLGDVTGIAGISSPRRLEATPYVVTKNVSVPATGGFNHDQKFTAGADFKYGVTSNMTLDGTVNPDFGQVEADPSVLNLSAFETFFQEKRPFFIEGANLLSFDVNCNVVNCQREGLFYSRRIGRGPQLGDLYGDATSATATTILGAAKLTGRTPGGLSVGVLDAITQRQSGIQNITIEPASNYGVLRMTQDFRNGESTIGLIATAVNRSLDDSTRDLLRSSADVVGFNLRHRFLKTYQLQAAVTGSRVTGSPQAMINTQMEPAHYYQRPDGPLRVDPTATSLSGSTQQVKFGKVAGFIMFETSFQRITPGYEINDLGFLNRADWQDQSTWASLNWQTPNAVFNRLFWNFNEWNDWTIAGLPLEHAVNTNAHTELRNH
;
A
#
# COMPACT_ATOMS: atom_id res chain seq x y z
N VAL A 1 24.38 11.61 -25.76
CA VAL A 1 23.01 11.80 -25.22
C VAL A 1 23.02 12.77 -24.03
N LEU A 2 24.18 13.01 -23.39
CA LEU A 2 24.29 13.94 -22.23
C LEU A 2 24.38 15.42 -22.61
N THR A 3 24.50 15.76 -23.88
CA THR A 3 24.73 17.14 -24.35
C THR A 3 23.45 17.91 -24.68
N PHE A 4 22.27 17.28 -24.59
CA PHE A 4 20.99 17.91 -24.90
C PHE A 4 20.22 18.46 -23.68
N LEU A 5 20.67 18.21 -22.47
CA LEU A 5 19.96 18.57 -21.23
C LEU A 5 20.43 19.88 -20.60
N LEU A 6 21.45 20.55 -21.14
CA LEU A 6 22.06 21.77 -20.54
C LEU A 6 21.69 23.09 -21.25
N ALA A 7 20.84 23.06 -22.29
CA ALA A 7 20.53 24.26 -23.08
C ALA A 7 19.19 24.93 -22.78
N VAL A 8 18.43 24.51 -21.75
CA VAL A 8 17.08 25.06 -21.46
C VAL A 8 17.00 25.86 -20.15
N VAL A 9 18.11 26.11 -19.46
CA VAL A 9 18.10 26.84 -18.16
C VAL A 9 18.47 28.33 -18.27
N GLY A 10 18.49 28.90 -19.44
CA GLY A 10 18.87 30.31 -19.65
C GLY A 10 17.73 31.23 -20.12
N GLY A 11 16.55 31.17 -19.52
CA GLY A 11 15.43 32.07 -19.83
C GLY A 11 14.87 32.72 -18.57
N THR A 12 14.99 34.04 -18.46
CA THR A 12 14.57 34.89 -17.34
C THR A 12 13.12 34.63 -16.90
N LEU A 13 12.96 34.15 -15.68
CA LEU A 13 11.68 34.08 -14.97
C LEU A 13 11.24 35.49 -14.53
N GLN A 14 10.34 36.09 -15.31
CA GLN A 14 9.51 37.19 -14.81
C GLN A 14 8.14 37.15 -15.48
N ALA A 15 7.24 36.37 -14.91
CA ALA A 15 5.79 36.60 -14.97
C ALA A 15 5.20 35.95 -13.73
N ALA A 16 4.83 36.75 -12.74
CA ALA A 16 3.95 36.32 -11.68
C ALA A 16 2.61 35.94 -12.32
N ALA A 17 2.44 34.64 -12.60
CA ALA A 17 1.15 34.11 -12.99
C ALA A 17 0.21 34.29 -11.80
N ILE A 18 -0.79 35.15 -11.94
CA ILE A 18 -1.95 35.23 -11.05
C ILE A 18 -2.55 33.83 -11.07
N THR A 19 -2.29 33.06 -10.02
CA THR A 19 -2.93 31.76 -9.83
C THR A 19 -4.43 32.05 -9.66
N PRO A 20 -5.32 31.51 -10.51
CA PRO A 20 -6.75 31.64 -10.26
C PRO A 20 -7.03 31.10 -8.86
N PRO A 21 -7.95 31.74 -8.09
CA PRO A 21 -8.33 31.23 -6.79
C PRO A 21 -8.77 29.77 -6.96
N PRO A 22 -8.44 28.87 -6.01
CA PRO A 22 -8.91 27.49 -6.06
C PRO A 22 -10.44 27.52 -6.22
N PRO A 23 -11.02 26.60 -7.02
CA PRO A 23 -12.47 26.51 -7.14
C PRO A 23 -13.09 26.39 -5.74
N PRO A 24 -14.28 26.98 -5.50
CA PRO A 24 -14.89 26.98 -4.19
C PRO A 24 -14.97 25.53 -3.69
N THR A 25 -14.30 25.26 -2.58
CA THR A 25 -14.31 23.93 -1.95
C THR A 25 -15.74 23.68 -1.51
N ARG A 26 -16.39 22.62 -2.00
CA ARG A 26 -17.73 22.27 -1.59
C ARG A 26 -17.70 21.88 -0.11
N GLN A 27 -18.59 22.45 0.67
CA GLN A 27 -18.64 22.28 2.11
C GLN A 27 -19.98 21.69 2.53
N ALA A 28 -19.93 20.76 3.47
CA ALA A 28 -21.04 20.23 4.22
C ALA A 28 -20.86 20.54 5.71
N THR A 29 -21.94 20.56 6.47
CA THR A 29 -21.90 20.78 7.92
C THR A 29 -22.40 19.53 8.63
N ALA A 30 -21.61 19.03 9.59
CA ALA A 30 -22.03 17.94 10.46
C ALA A 30 -22.90 18.47 11.61
N SER A 31 -24.00 17.79 11.89
CA SER A 31 -24.90 18.10 13.02
C SER A 31 -24.50 17.27 14.24
N ARG A 32 -24.45 17.91 15.41
CA ARG A 32 -24.16 17.16 16.65
C ARG A 32 -25.40 16.40 17.10
N ALA A 33 -25.29 15.10 17.28
CA ALA A 33 -26.33 14.25 17.85
C ALA A 33 -26.33 14.38 19.37
N VAL A 34 -27.50 14.67 19.95
CA VAL A 34 -27.69 14.66 21.40
C VAL A 34 -27.79 13.22 21.91
N HIS A 35 -28.46 12.37 21.13
CA HIS A 35 -28.53 10.93 21.32
C HIS A 35 -28.03 10.25 20.07
N PRO A 36 -27.27 9.15 20.21
CA PRO A 36 -26.82 8.36 19.06
C PRO A 36 -28.04 7.91 18.23
N PRO A 37 -28.01 8.03 16.88
CA PRO A 37 -29.06 7.49 16.04
C PRO A 37 -29.12 5.96 16.13
N VAL A 38 -30.31 5.41 15.94
CA VAL A 38 -30.53 3.96 15.86
C VAL A 38 -30.07 3.49 14.49
N LEU A 39 -29.10 2.62 14.44
CA LEU A 39 -28.54 2.14 13.19
C LEU A 39 -29.48 1.12 12.54
N ASP A 40 -30.50 1.60 11.81
CA ASP A 40 -31.52 0.76 11.15
C ASP A 40 -31.74 1.09 9.67
N GLY A 41 -30.98 2.07 9.14
CA GLY A 41 -31.07 2.52 7.75
C GLY A 41 -32.24 3.47 7.48
N ARG A 42 -32.78 4.14 8.50
CA ARG A 42 -33.89 5.11 8.38
C ARG A 42 -33.41 6.50 8.79
N ASP A 43 -34.11 7.53 8.31
CA ASP A 43 -33.81 8.93 8.65
C ASP A 43 -34.87 9.57 9.57
N ASP A 44 -35.49 8.76 10.40
CA ASP A 44 -36.55 9.21 11.33
C ASP A 44 -36.03 9.63 12.73
N ASP A 45 -34.75 9.37 13.02
CA ASP A 45 -34.08 9.85 14.22
C ASP A 45 -34.02 11.39 14.28
N GLU A 46 -33.94 11.92 15.50
CA GLU A 46 -33.96 13.36 15.77
C GLU A 46 -32.84 14.11 15.04
N VAL A 47 -31.62 13.56 15.06
CA VAL A 47 -30.47 14.18 14.38
C VAL A 47 -30.66 14.28 12.88
N TRP A 48 -31.31 13.29 12.25
CA TRP A 48 -31.54 13.31 10.80
C TRP A 48 -32.59 14.33 10.37
N LYS A 49 -33.48 14.75 11.27
CA LYS A 49 -34.47 15.80 11.00
C LYS A 49 -33.84 17.20 10.95
N ILE A 50 -32.76 17.43 11.71
CA ILE A 50 -32.06 18.72 11.78
C ILE A 50 -30.84 18.81 10.88
N ALA A 51 -30.24 17.67 10.49
CA ALA A 51 -29.05 17.64 9.67
C ALA A 51 -29.31 18.17 8.25
N GLN A 52 -28.40 19.05 7.79
CA GLN A 52 -28.53 19.68 6.48
C GLN A 52 -28.28 18.64 5.37
N PRO A 53 -29.15 18.57 4.35
CA PRO A 53 -29.00 17.61 3.28
C PRO A 53 -27.95 18.08 2.24
N ILE A 54 -27.12 17.15 1.79
CA ILE A 54 -26.24 17.25 0.63
C ILE A 54 -27.00 16.65 -0.55
N THR A 55 -27.21 17.40 -1.63
CA THR A 55 -28.07 16.97 -2.75
C THR A 55 -27.50 17.20 -4.15
N ASP A 56 -26.44 17.97 -4.30
CA ASP A 56 -25.90 18.36 -5.61
C ASP A 56 -24.86 17.37 -6.13
N PHE A 57 -25.23 16.09 -6.19
CA PHE A 57 -24.45 15.05 -6.79
C PHE A 57 -24.38 15.19 -8.31
N GLN A 58 -23.21 14.95 -8.88
CA GLN A 58 -22.97 15.00 -10.31
C GLN A 58 -22.34 13.69 -10.78
N GLU A 59 -22.65 13.32 -12.01
CA GLU A 59 -22.01 12.21 -12.69
C GLU A 59 -20.53 12.55 -12.95
N PHE A 60 -19.62 11.61 -12.63
CA PHE A 60 -18.22 11.72 -12.98
C PHE A 60 -17.76 10.62 -13.96
N ASP A 61 -18.55 9.55 -14.11
CA ASP A 61 -18.29 8.46 -15.04
C ASP A 61 -19.62 7.86 -15.53
N PRO A 62 -19.86 7.70 -16.85
CA PRO A 62 -18.99 8.04 -17.97
C PRO A 62 -18.99 9.53 -18.36
N ASP A 63 -20.00 10.30 -18.08
CA ASP A 63 -20.21 11.66 -18.58
C ASP A 63 -19.93 12.72 -17.48
N GLU A 64 -18.65 13.09 -17.30
CA GLU A 64 -18.21 14.00 -16.23
C GLU A 64 -18.93 15.34 -16.24
N GLY A 65 -19.48 15.72 -15.09
CA GLY A 65 -20.15 17.01 -14.87
C GLY A 65 -21.64 17.06 -15.27
N LYS A 66 -22.20 15.96 -15.80
CA LYS A 66 -23.64 15.87 -16.03
C LYS A 66 -24.43 15.73 -14.72
N PRO A 67 -25.70 16.15 -14.71
CA PRO A 67 -26.60 15.80 -13.61
C PRO A 67 -26.70 14.29 -13.42
N ALA A 68 -26.70 13.83 -12.17
CA ALA A 68 -26.92 12.42 -11.85
C ALA A 68 -28.27 11.92 -12.40
N ARG A 69 -28.32 10.72 -12.96
CA ARG A 69 -29.53 10.07 -13.47
C ARG A 69 -30.61 9.97 -12.39
N PHE A 70 -30.21 9.57 -11.19
CA PHE A 70 -31.09 9.44 -10.05
C PHE A 70 -30.63 10.31 -8.90
N ARG A 71 -31.59 10.93 -8.24
CA ARG A 71 -31.32 11.77 -7.07
C ARG A 71 -30.60 10.97 -5.99
N THR A 72 -29.64 11.60 -5.34
CA THR A 72 -29.00 11.14 -4.12
C THR A 72 -29.11 12.25 -3.06
N MET A 73 -29.34 11.89 -1.82
CA MET A 73 -29.34 12.79 -0.69
C MET A 73 -28.52 12.18 0.44
N ALA A 74 -27.67 12.97 1.05
CA ALA A 74 -26.90 12.54 2.22
C ALA A 74 -27.00 13.56 3.35
N LYS A 75 -26.81 13.09 4.58
CA LYS A 75 -26.77 13.88 5.81
C LYS A 75 -25.58 13.43 6.65
N VAL A 76 -24.94 14.35 7.37
CA VAL A 76 -23.78 14.07 8.21
C VAL A 76 -24.06 14.48 9.64
N ALA A 77 -23.72 13.61 10.58
CA ALA A 77 -23.85 13.86 12.01
C ALA A 77 -22.64 13.30 12.78
N TYR A 78 -22.50 13.69 14.04
CA TYR A 78 -21.46 13.17 14.93
C TYR A 78 -21.89 13.27 16.39
N ASP A 79 -21.29 12.45 17.24
CA ASP A 79 -21.31 12.59 18.69
C ASP A 79 -19.86 12.56 19.24
N GLU A 80 -19.68 12.32 20.52
CA GLU A 80 -18.35 12.27 21.15
C GLU A 80 -17.52 11.05 20.74
N HIS A 81 -18.18 10.02 20.21
CA HIS A 81 -17.56 8.72 19.94
C HIS A 81 -17.61 8.30 18.48
N ASN A 82 -18.59 8.80 17.72
CA ASN A 82 -18.85 8.32 16.38
C ASN A 82 -19.10 9.45 15.38
N PHE A 83 -18.76 9.18 14.14
CA PHE A 83 -19.14 9.94 12.96
C PHE A 83 -20.23 9.15 12.22
N TYR A 84 -21.32 9.80 11.83
CA TYR A 84 -22.47 9.18 11.21
C TYR A 84 -22.73 9.78 9.83
N VAL A 85 -23.10 8.95 8.88
CA VAL A 85 -23.55 9.40 7.56
C VAL A 85 -24.79 8.62 7.16
N PHE A 86 -25.86 9.32 6.88
CA PHE A 86 -27.06 8.75 6.27
C PHE A 86 -27.10 9.11 4.78
N ILE A 87 -27.34 8.12 3.92
CA ILE A 87 -27.45 8.33 2.47
C ILE A 87 -28.71 7.66 1.95
N ARG A 88 -29.53 8.42 1.20
CA ARG A 88 -30.66 7.90 0.43
C ARG A 88 -30.36 7.97 -1.04
N ALA A 89 -30.29 6.81 -1.66
CA ALA A 89 -30.10 6.60 -3.09
C ALA A 89 -31.46 6.35 -3.76
N TYR A 90 -32.10 7.39 -4.29
CA TYR A 90 -33.39 7.27 -4.96
C TYR A 90 -33.25 6.42 -6.22
N ASP A 91 -34.25 5.60 -6.48
CA ASP A 91 -34.36 4.77 -7.68
C ASP A 91 -35.85 4.52 -7.98
N PRO A 92 -36.33 4.88 -9.17
CA PRO A 92 -37.73 4.67 -9.55
C PRO A 92 -38.08 3.18 -9.77
N GLU A 93 -37.07 2.31 -9.86
CA GLU A 93 -37.24 0.86 -10.06
C GLU A 93 -36.43 0.06 -9.02
N PRO A 94 -36.80 0.13 -7.71
CA PRO A 94 -36.01 -0.47 -6.63
C PRO A 94 -35.79 -1.99 -6.79
N GLN A 95 -36.71 -2.66 -7.45
CA GLN A 95 -36.61 -4.10 -7.74
C GLN A 95 -35.48 -4.45 -8.71
N LYS A 96 -34.93 -3.47 -9.46
CA LYS A 96 -33.81 -3.63 -10.36
C LYS A 96 -32.45 -3.28 -9.73
N ILE A 97 -32.44 -2.87 -8.47
CA ILE A 97 -31.20 -2.60 -7.72
C ILE A 97 -30.41 -3.91 -7.59
N LEU A 98 -29.17 -3.89 -8.04
CA LEU A 98 -28.30 -5.05 -7.93
C LEU A 98 -27.76 -5.18 -6.49
N LYS A 99 -28.05 -6.30 -5.85
CA LYS A 99 -27.67 -6.60 -4.46
C LYS A 99 -27.08 -7.99 -4.32
N ILE A 100 -25.86 -8.14 -4.77
CA ILE A 100 -25.14 -9.41 -4.72
C ILE A 100 -24.43 -9.52 -3.38
N LEU A 101 -24.54 -10.67 -2.72
CA LEU A 101 -23.80 -10.98 -1.51
C LEU A 101 -22.40 -11.46 -1.89
N ALA A 102 -21.42 -10.98 -1.14
CA ALA A 102 -20.02 -11.38 -1.25
C ALA A 102 -19.39 -11.41 0.15
N ARG A 103 -18.16 -11.89 0.24
CA ARG A 103 -17.36 -11.70 1.45
C ARG A 103 -17.02 -10.22 1.62
N ARG A 104 -16.75 -9.80 2.87
CA ARG A 104 -16.18 -8.47 3.15
C ARG A 104 -14.97 -8.22 2.25
N ASP A 105 -14.77 -6.97 1.85
CA ASP A 105 -13.67 -6.45 1.03
C ASP A 105 -13.63 -6.97 -0.43
N VAL A 106 -14.55 -7.84 -0.81
CA VAL A 106 -14.77 -8.21 -2.21
C VAL A 106 -15.75 -7.23 -2.85
N ARG A 107 -15.40 -6.69 -4.01
CA ARG A 107 -16.29 -5.83 -4.82
C ARG A 107 -17.04 -6.65 -5.86
N PRO A 108 -18.27 -7.11 -5.59
CA PRO A 108 -19.10 -7.73 -6.61
C PRO A 108 -19.69 -6.67 -7.57
N PRO A 109 -20.18 -7.03 -8.77
CA PRO A 109 -20.88 -6.12 -9.66
C PRO A 109 -22.28 -5.78 -9.10
N THR A 110 -22.35 -4.81 -8.22
CA THR A 110 -23.55 -4.38 -7.49
C THR A 110 -23.52 -2.88 -7.26
N ASP A 111 -24.70 -2.29 -7.03
CA ASP A 111 -24.77 -0.91 -6.57
C ASP A 111 -23.95 -0.71 -5.30
N GLN A 112 -23.36 0.45 -5.13
CA GLN A 112 -22.57 0.79 -3.93
C GLN A 112 -22.78 2.24 -3.51
N LEU A 113 -22.73 2.49 -2.20
CA LEU A 113 -22.51 3.81 -1.60
C LEU A 113 -21.18 3.79 -0.88
N LYS A 114 -20.42 4.86 -1.04
CA LYS A 114 -19.09 5.02 -0.47
C LYS A 114 -18.97 6.38 0.17
N ILE A 115 -18.28 6.44 1.29
CA ILE A 115 -17.86 7.67 1.93
C ILE A 115 -16.34 7.65 2.08
N VAL A 116 -15.73 8.80 1.89
CA VAL A 116 -14.29 8.99 2.08
C VAL A 116 -14.08 10.09 3.10
N ILE A 117 -13.22 9.83 4.09
CA ILE A 117 -12.92 10.74 5.19
C ILE A 117 -11.41 10.96 5.25
N ASP A 118 -10.95 12.18 4.98
CA ASP A 118 -9.61 12.65 5.31
C ASP A 118 -9.66 13.37 6.66
N SER A 119 -9.48 12.62 7.73
CA SER A 119 -9.57 13.12 9.10
C SER A 119 -8.37 13.95 9.55
N TYR A 120 -7.22 13.83 8.86
CA TYR A 120 -6.08 14.72 9.04
C TYR A 120 -6.27 16.07 8.34
N HIS A 121 -7.16 16.14 7.36
CA HIS A 121 -7.32 17.26 6.45
C HIS A 121 -6.01 17.63 5.73
N ASP A 122 -5.23 16.60 5.38
CA ASP A 122 -3.93 16.75 4.73
C ASP A 122 -3.98 16.61 3.21
N ARG A 123 -5.16 16.28 2.65
CA ARG A 123 -5.42 16.09 1.22
C ARG A 123 -4.53 15.01 0.58
N ARG A 124 -4.09 14.06 1.38
CA ARG A 124 -3.17 13.00 0.96
C ARG A 124 -3.52 11.64 1.52
N THR A 125 -4.13 11.63 2.70
CA THR A 125 -4.53 10.42 3.39
C THR A 125 -6.02 10.42 3.64
N GLY A 126 -6.59 9.24 3.88
CA GLY A 126 -8.01 9.11 4.18
C GLY A 126 -8.41 7.66 4.39
N TYR A 127 -9.70 7.48 4.63
CA TYR A 127 -10.32 6.18 4.81
C TYR A 127 -11.57 6.12 3.93
N GLU A 128 -11.71 5.08 3.13
CA GLU A 128 -12.95 4.77 2.41
C GLU A 128 -13.74 3.71 3.17
N PHE A 129 -15.05 3.93 3.23
CA PHE A 129 -16.03 2.98 3.75
C PHE A 129 -17.11 2.81 2.69
N ALA A 130 -17.29 1.60 2.21
CA ALA A 130 -18.24 1.28 1.14
C ALA A 130 -19.20 0.18 1.58
N VAL A 131 -20.46 0.29 1.13
CA VAL A 131 -21.48 -0.72 1.37
C VAL A 131 -22.32 -0.95 0.13
N SER A 132 -22.73 -2.21 -0.10
CA SER A 132 -23.73 -2.57 -1.09
C SER A 132 -25.15 -2.58 -0.50
N PRO A 133 -26.23 -2.57 -1.32
CA PRO A 133 -27.58 -2.72 -0.82
C PRO A 133 -27.83 -4.04 -0.06
N GLY A 134 -26.98 -5.03 -0.27
CA GLY A 134 -26.98 -6.33 0.45
C GLY A 134 -26.21 -6.29 1.79
N GLY A 135 -25.68 -5.14 2.20
CA GLY A 135 -24.94 -4.99 3.47
C GLY A 135 -23.49 -5.48 3.39
N VAL A 136 -22.95 -5.76 2.22
CA VAL A 136 -21.52 -6.14 2.05
C VAL A 136 -20.66 -4.91 2.27
N LYS A 137 -19.84 -4.96 3.30
CA LYS A 137 -18.88 -3.89 3.66
C LYS A 137 -17.57 -4.06 2.93
N ARG A 138 -16.94 -2.94 2.59
CA ARG A 138 -15.55 -2.85 2.11
C ARG A 138 -14.92 -1.57 2.65
N ASP A 139 -13.68 -1.66 3.05
CA ASP A 139 -12.93 -0.51 3.53
C ASP A 139 -11.47 -0.59 3.10
N TYR A 140 -10.81 0.56 3.01
CA TYR A 140 -9.38 0.69 2.81
C TYR A 140 -8.87 2.06 3.25
N ALA A 141 -7.56 2.13 3.52
CA ALA A 141 -6.90 3.40 3.76
C ALA A 141 -6.36 3.99 2.44
N ILE A 142 -6.38 5.32 2.36
CA ILE A 142 -5.82 6.06 1.22
C ILE A 142 -4.52 6.71 1.68
N TYR A 143 -3.47 6.61 0.87
CA TYR A 143 -2.19 7.23 1.13
C TYR A 143 -1.57 7.80 -0.16
N ASN A 144 -0.62 8.72 -0.02
CA ASN A 144 0.03 9.40 -1.15
C ASN A 144 -0.94 10.02 -2.17
N ASP A 145 -2.10 10.47 -1.70
CA ASP A 145 -3.15 11.13 -2.48
C ASP A 145 -4.05 10.19 -3.31
N ALA A 146 -3.56 9.05 -3.81
CA ALA A 146 -4.34 8.22 -4.71
C ALA A 146 -4.14 6.70 -4.54
N ASN A 147 -3.22 6.28 -3.67
CA ASN A 147 -2.97 4.86 -3.46
C ASN A 147 -3.95 4.30 -2.43
N GLU A 148 -4.42 3.10 -2.68
CA GLU A 148 -5.30 2.35 -1.78
C GLU A 148 -4.50 1.28 -1.03
N ASP A 149 -4.75 1.14 0.26
CA ASP A 149 -4.25 0.06 1.12
C ASP A 149 -5.45 -0.75 1.59
N ASP A 150 -5.73 -1.83 0.88
CA ASP A 150 -6.83 -2.76 1.13
C ASP A 150 -6.57 -3.71 2.31
N SER A 151 -5.39 -3.60 2.90
CA SER A 151 -5.04 -4.34 4.10
C SER A 151 -5.53 -3.68 5.40
N TRP A 152 -5.94 -2.41 5.31
CA TRP A 152 -6.53 -1.71 6.44
C TRP A 152 -7.96 -2.19 6.68
N ASP A 153 -8.23 -2.69 7.87
CA ASP A 153 -9.53 -3.23 8.29
C ASP A 153 -10.08 -2.42 9.47
N GLY A 154 -11.08 -1.59 9.21
CA GLY A 154 -11.72 -0.75 10.22
C GLY A 154 -12.86 -1.47 10.94
N VAL A 155 -13.04 -1.17 12.23
CA VAL A 155 -14.22 -1.61 12.99
C VAL A 155 -15.29 -0.54 12.90
N TRP A 156 -16.29 -0.75 12.05
CA TRP A 156 -17.39 0.17 11.82
C TRP A 156 -18.67 -0.60 11.49
N ASP A 157 -19.80 0.08 11.61
CA ASP A 157 -21.12 -0.52 11.36
C ASP A 157 -21.88 0.23 10.29
N VAL A 158 -22.79 -0.46 9.64
CA VAL A 158 -23.71 0.12 8.66
C VAL A 158 -25.01 -0.68 8.61
N ALA A 159 -26.13 0.01 8.51
CA ALA A 159 -27.41 -0.58 8.20
C ALA A 159 -27.85 -0.15 6.81
N THR A 160 -28.43 -1.08 6.04
CA THR A 160 -28.99 -0.83 4.71
C THR A 160 -30.45 -1.23 4.66
N SER A 161 -31.27 -0.47 3.92
CA SER A 161 -32.67 -0.79 3.69
C SER A 161 -33.03 -0.51 2.23
N VAL A 162 -33.92 -1.32 1.66
CA VAL A 162 -34.47 -1.12 0.32
C VAL A 162 -35.98 -0.92 0.47
N ASP A 163 -36.51 0.18 -0.06
CA ASP A 163 -37.92 0.54 0.00
C ASP A 163 -38.47 0.94 -1.38
N SER A 164 -39.69 1.48 -1.44
CA SER A 164 -40.33 1.90 -2.69
C SER A 164 -39.69 3.11 -3.37
N LEU A 165 -38.80 3.83 -2.69
CA LEU A 165 -38.12 5.02 -3.20
C LEU A 165 -36.70 4.75 -3.67
N GLY A 166 -36.14 3.56 -3.37
CA GLY A 166 -34.77 3.19 -3.67
C GLY A 166 -34.12 2.44 -2.52
N TRP A 167 -32.94 2.84 -2.08
CA TRP A 167 -32.27 2.24 -0.94
C TRP A 167 -31.54 3.27 -0.09
N THR A 168 -31.21 2.86 1.13
CA THR A 168 -30.51 3.70 2.10
C THR A 168 -29.32 2.97 2.67
N ALA A 169 -28.35 3.74 3.12
CA ALA A 169 -27.27 3.28 3.99
C ALA A 169 -27.06 4.28 5.11
N GLU A 170 -26.96 3.78 6.32
CA GLU A 170 -26.66 4.54 7.51
C GLU A 170 -25.36 4.02 8.12
N PHE A 171 -24.32 4.84 8.08
CA PHE A 171 -22.97 4.49 8.54
C PHE A 171 -22.76 4.99 9.97
N ARG A 172 -22.13 4.16 10.80
CA ARG A 172 -21.59 4.52 12.11
C ARG A 172 -20.11 4.19 12.13
N ILE A 173 -19.28 5.22 12.18
CA ILE A 173 -17.83 5.10 12.17
C ILE A 173 -17.30 5.60 13.51
N PRO A 174 -16.77 4.70 14.37
CA PRO A 174 -16.16 5.14 15.61
C PRO A 174 -14.98 6.08 15.33
N LEU A 175 -14.94 7.22 16.00
CA LEU A 175 -13.84 8.19 15.88
C LEU A 175 -12.50 7.60 16.27
N SER A 176 -12.49 6.51 17.03
CA SER A 176 -11.29 5.73 17.33
C SER A 176 -10.67 5.03 16.11
N GLN A 177 -11.41 4.84 15.01
CA GLN A 177 -10.89 4.29 13.76
C GLN A 177 -10.21 5.35 12.90
N LEU A 178 -10.51 6.62 13.16
CA LEU A 178 -9.96 7.76 12.44
C LEU A 178 -8.79 8.35 13.21
N ARG A 179 -7.76 8.76 12.49
CA ARG A 179 -6.61 9.48 13.08
C ARG A 179 -6.75 10.96 12.76
N TYR A 180 -6.83 11.80 13.77
CA TYR A 180 -6.96 13.26 13.61
C TYR A 180 -6.19 14.01 14.70
N ALA A 181 -5.77 15.24 14.38
CA ALA A 181 -5.04 16.09 15.33
C ALA A 181 -5.97 16.52 16.48
N ASN A 182 -5.43 16.74 17.66
CA ASN A 182 -6.22 17.28 18.76
C ASN A 182 -6.46 18.80 18.54
N ALA A 183 -7.71 19.18 18.36
CA ALA A 183 -8.13 20.56 18.14
C ALA A 183 -9.53 20.81 18.73
N PRO A 184 -9.90 22.04 19.09
CA PRO A 184 -11.23 22.36 19.61
C PRO A 184 -12.33 22.23 18.55
N VAL A 185 -12.00 22.45 17.28
CA VAL A 185 -12.89 22.32 16.13
C VAL A 185 -12.14 21.61 15.02
N HIS A 186 -12.80 20.69 14.35
CA HIS A 186 -12.23 19.90 13.26
C HIS A 186 -12.95 20.19 11.94
N THR A 187 -12.18 20.16 10.87
CA THR A 187 -12.65 20.05 9.50
C THR A 187 -12.06 18.77 8.93
N PHE A 188 -12.91 17.90 8.38
CA PHE A 188 -12.45 16.70 7.70
C PHE A 188 -12.61 16.87 6.19
N GLY A 189 -11.65 16.37 5.40
CA GLY A 189 -11.88 16.16 3.99
C GLY A 189 -12.97 15.11 3.81
N PHE A 190 -13.90 15.30 2.85
CA PHE A 190 -15.05 14.42 2.74
C PHE A 190 -15.55 14.29 1.30
N ALA A 191 -15.93 13.09 0.92
CA ALA A 191 -16.64 12.83 -0.32
C ALA A 191 -17.64 11.67 -0.16
N ILE A 192 -18.64 11.67 -1.03
CA ILE A 192 -19.63 10.61 -1.14
C ILE A 192 -19.70 10.18 -2.60
N TRP A 193 -19.69 8.87 -2.83
CA TRP A 193 -19.83 8.28 -4.16
C TRP A 193 -20.97 7.29 -4.17
N ARG A 194 -21.66 7.22 -5.33
CA ARG A 194 -22.67 6.22 -5.62
C ARG A 194 -22.37 5.57 -6.95
N ASP A 195 -22.31 4.26 -6.96
CA ASP A 195 -22.23 3.43 -8.17
C ASP A 195 -23.66 2.91 -8.48
N ILE A 196 -24.16 3.14 -9.71
CA ILE A 196 -25.43 2.60 -10.22
C ILE A 196 -25.05 1.53 -11.26
N GLU A 197 -24.85 0.31 -10.79
CA GLU A 197 -24.16 -0.73 -11.56
C GLU A 197 -24.87 -1.09 -12.87
N ARG A 198 -26.20 -1.18 -12.88
CA ARG A 198 -26.96 -1.51 -14.10
C ARG A 198 -26.80 -0.50 -15.24
N PHE A 199 -26.35 0.71 -14.94
CA PHE A 199 -26.05 1.75 -15.94
C PHE A 199 -24.56 2.05 -16.04
N ARG A 200 -23.73 1.41 -15.21
CA ARG A 200 -22.30 1.72 -15.04
C ARG A 200 -22.04 3.22 -14.85
N GLU A 201 -23.01 3.87 -14.22
CA GLU A 201 -22.95 5.28 -13.90
C GLU A 201 -22.40 5.47 -12.49
N ARG A 202 -21.49 6.42 -12.34
CA ARG A 202 -20.93 6.80 -11.05
C ARG A 202 -21.13 8.28 -10.82
N VAL A 203 -21.65 8.61 -9.65
CA VAL A 203 -21.87 9.98 -9.24
C VAL A 203 -21.13 10.28 -7.96
N SER A 204 -20.73 11.54 -7.76
CA SER A 204 -20.00 11.96 -6.56
C SER A 204 -20.46 13.32 -6.04
N TRP A 205 -20.19 13.55 -4.78
CA TRP A 205 -20.16 14.84 -4.14
C TRP A 205 -18.89 14.94 -3.27
N PRO A 206 -18.04 15.99 -3.49
CA PRO A 206 -18.02 16.88 -4.65
C PRO A 206 -17.77 16.15 -5.97
N LEU A 207 -17.95 16.84 -7.10
CA LEU A 207 -17.62 16.27 -8.40
C LEU A 207 -16.14 15.86 -8.44
N TYR A 208 -15.90 14.60 -8.73
CA TYR A 208 -14.56 14.07 -8.97
C TYR A 208 -14.15 14.29 -10.42
N HIS A 209 -12.94 14.84 -10.64
CA HIS A 209 -12.40 15.13 -11.96
C HIS A 209 -11.39 14.05 -12.37
N ARG A 210 -11.77 13.18 -13.30
CA ARG A 210 -10.94 12.05 -13.76
C ARG A 210 -9.63 12.45 -14.44
N GLN A 211 -9.57 13.64 -15.05
CA GLN A 211 -8.37 14.15 -15.72
C GLN A 211 -7.44 14.95 -14.79
N GLN A 212 -7.84 15.18 -13.55
CA GLN A 212 -6.98 15.79 -12.55
C GLN A 212 -6.22 14.70 -11.79
N PRO A 213 -4.95 14.94 -11.45
CA PRO A 213 -4.20 13.99 -10.65
C PRO A 213 -4.67 14.01 -9.20
N GLY A 214 -4.55 12.85 -8.54
CA GLY A 214 -4.88 12.69 -7.14
C GLY A 214 -6.35 12.32 -6.89
N PHE A 215 -6.62 11.96 -5.67
CA PHE A 215 -7.93 11.56 -5.17
C PHE A 215 -8.28 12.29 -3.88
N ALA A 216 -7.46 12.15 -2.81
CA ALA A 216 -7.68 12.83 -1.53
C ALA A 216 -7.59 14.36 -1.65
N SER A 217 -6.77 14.86 -2.60
CA SER A 217 -6.67 16.28 -2.91
C SER A 217 -7.93 16.88 -3.55
N GLN A 218 -8.86 16.05 -4.05
CA GLN A 218 -10.12 16.48 -4.66
C GLN A 218 -11.34 16.42 -3.72
N LEU A 219 -11.15 15.97 -2.48
CA LEU A 219 -12.23 15.91 -1.49
C LEU A 219 -12.78 17.31 -1.16
N GLY A 220 -14.07 17.38 -0.85
CA GLY A 220 -14.69 18.53 -0.22
C GLY A 220 -14.38 18.61 1.27
N ASP A 221 -15.12 19.44 2.00
CA ASP A 221 -14.98 19.62 3.44
C ASP A 221 -16.27 19.28 4.17
N VAL A 222 -16.12 18.65 5.33
CA VAL A 222 -17.16 18.61 6.35
C VAL A 222 -16.67 19.40 7.56
N THR A 223 -17.47 20.38 7.97
CA THR A 223 -17.19 21.32 9.06
C THR A 223 -18.17 21.17 10.22
N GLY A 224 -17.97 21.93 11.29
CA GLY A 224 -18.88 21.95 12.44
C GLY A 224 -18.63 20.85 13.46
N ILE A 225 -17.56 20.06 13.33
CA ILE A 225 -17.22 19.00 14.27
C ILE A 225 -16.44 19.62 15.44
N ALA A 226 -17.04 19.65 16.64
CA ALA A 226 -16.44 20.25 17.83
C ALA A 226 -16.63 19.37 19.07
N GLY A 227 -15.69 19.49 20.02
CA GLY A 227 -15.79 18.77 21.29
C GLY A 227 -15.59 17.27 21.19
N ILE A 228 -14.89 16.80 20.15
CA ILE A 228 -14.42 15.41 20.05
C ILE A 228 -12.99 15.34 20.56
N SER A 229 -12.68 14.27 21.29
CA SER A 229 -11.33 13.98 21.76
C SER A 229 -10.79 12.72 21.08
N SER A 230 -9.53 12.74 20.70
CA SER A 230 -8.89 11.52 20.21
C SER A 230 -8.75 10.52 21.36
N PRO A 231 -9.47 9.38 21.34
CA PRO A 231 -9.38 8.39 22.41
C PRO A 231 -7.97 7.77 22.44
N ARG A 232 -7.42 7.57 23.65
CA ARG A 232 -6.27 6.72 23.82
C ARG A 232 -6.71 5.29 23.58
N ARG A 233 -6.23 4.70 22.50
CA ARG A 233 -6.55 3.32 22.14
C ARG A 233 -5.51 2.38 22.76
N LEU A 234 -5.96 1.44 23.59
CA LEU A 234 -5.17 0.32 24.04
C LEU A 234 -5.96 -0.95 23.75
N GLU A 235 -5.40 -1.80 22.91
CA GLU A 235 -5.93 -3.12 22.61
C GLU A 235 -4.89 -4.17 23.03
N ALA A 236 -5.34 -5.27 23.60
CA ALA A 236 -4.51 -6.41 23.90
C ALA A 236 -5.29 -7.68 23.53
N THR A 237 -4.69 -8.50 22.70
CA THR A 237 -5.29 -9.73 22.18
C THR A 237 -4.39 -10.92 22.54
N PRO A 238 -4.58 -11.54 23.71
CA PRO A 238 -3.90 -12.79 24.02
C PRO A 238 -4.51 -13.92 23.20
N TYR A 239 -3.69 -14.88 22.80
CA TYR A 239 -4.14 -16.07 22.10
C TYR A 239 -3.37 -17.31 22.50
N VAL A 240 -4.01 -18.45 22.26
CA VAL A 240 -3.46 -19.79 22.47
C VAL A 240 -3.74 -20.59 21.20
N VAL A 241 -2.72 -21.22 20.68
CA VAL A 241 -2.81 -22.09 19.52
C VAL A 241 -2.39 -23.51 19.89
N THR A 242 -3.18 -24.48 19.49
CA THR A 242 -2.83 -25.90 19.58
C THR A 242 -2.79 -26.49 18.19
N LYS A 243 -1.71 -27.17 17.85
CA LYS A 243 -1.46 -27.74 16.52
C LYS A 243 -1.08 -29.21 16.66
N ASN A 244 -1.84 -30.07 15.98
CA ASN A 244 -1.48 -31.48 15.82
C ASN A 244 -0.86 -31.69 14.44
N VAL A 245 0.37 -32.16 14.40
CA VAL A 245 1.08 -32.49 13.16
C VAL A 245 1.19 -34.00 13.06
N SER A 246 0.63 -34.58 12.02
CA SER A 246 0.68 -36.01 11.73
C SER A 246 1.61 -36.24 10.54
N VAL A 247 2.70 -36.95 10.76
CA VAL A 247 3.71 -37.28 9.73
C VAL A 247 3.66 -38.77 9.45
N PRO A 248 3.59 -39.21 8.19
CA PRO A 248 3.67 -40.64 7.83
C PRO A 248 4.94 -41.28 8.40
N ALA A 249 4.78 -42.45 9.00
CA ALA A 249 5.87 -43.26 9.57
C ALA A 249 5.65 -44.73 9.21
N THR A 250 6.68 -45.56 9.38
CA THR A 250 6.57 -47.00 9.15
C THR A 250 5.51 -47.62 10.09
N GLY A 251 4.39 -48.05 9.50
CA GLY A 251 3.27 -48.64 10.22
C GLY A 251 2.18 -47.70 10.71
N GLY A 252 2.18 -46.41 10.29
CA GLY A 252 1.12 -45.46 10.65
C GLY A 252 1.57 -44.00 10.54
N PHE A 253 1.16 -43.19 11.50
CA PHE A 253 1.50 -41.78 11.62
C PHE A 253 2.12 -41.49 12.98
N ASN A 254 3.16 -40.69 13.00
CA ASN A 254 3.64 -40.01 14.20
C ASN A 254 2.85 -38.71 14.39
N HIS A 255 2.34 -38.50 15.60
CA HIS A 255 1.57 -37.33 15.98
C HIS A 255 2.42 -36.45 16.91
N ASP A 256 2.60 -35.19 16.53
CA ASP A 256 3.26 -34.19 17.38
C ASP A 256 2.25 -33.10 17.75
N GLN A 257 1.96 -32.98 19.04
CA GLN A 257 1.04 -31.98 19.57
C GLN A 257 1.84 -30.78 20.05
N LYS A 258 1.72 -29.67 19.33
CA LYS A 258 2.36 -28.40 19.68
C LYS A 258 1.35 -27.47 20.36
N PHE A 259 1.83 -26.71 21.32
CA PHE A 259 1.09 -25.70 22.03
C PHE A 259 1.88 -24.39 22.01
N THR A 260 1.25 -23.31 21.57
CA THR A 260 1.85 -21.97 21.49
C THR A 260 0.93 -20.97 22.15
N ALA A 261 1.48 -20.08 22.96
CA ALA A 261 0.77 -18.93 23.52
C ALA A 261 1.50 -17.65 23.12
N GLY A 262 0.75 -16.64 22.79
CA GLY A 262 1.26 -15.33 22.40
C GLY A 262 0.28 -14.22 22.70
N ALA A 263 0.68 -13.00 22.40
CA ALA A 263 -0.18 -11.83 22.56
C ALA A 263 0.20 -10.72 21.58
N ASP A 264 -0.81 -10.08 21.05
CA ASP A 264 -0.67 -8.82 20.28
C ASP A 264 -1.17 -7.66 21.14
N PHE A 265 -0.54 -6.51 20.99
CA PHE A 265 -0.98 -5.28 21.63
C PHE A 265 -0.86 -4.09 20.67
N LYS A 266 -1.79 -3.16 20.80
CA LYS A 266 -1.81 -1.91 20.06
C LYS A 266 -2.05 -0.76 21.00
N TYR A 267 -1.20 0.25 20.95
CA TYR A 267 -1.27 1.42 21.80
C TYR A 267 -1.14 2.72 21.01
N GLY A 268 -2.13 3.59 21.12
CA GLY A 268 -2.06 4.95 20.61
C GLY A 268 -1.13 5.81 21.48
N VAL A 269 0.15 5.94 21.08
CA VAL A 269 1.14 6.76 21.79
C VAL A 269 0.72 8.23 21.78
N THR A 270 0.23 8.69 20.63
CA THR A 270 -0.45 9.98 20.45
C THR A 270 -1.67 9.77 19.57
N SER A 271 -2.44 10.82 19.29
CA SER A 271 -3.52 10.75 18.32
C SER A 271 -3.08 10.28 16.92
N ASN A 272 -1.80 10.45 16.60
CA ASN A 272 -1.23 10.28 15.27
C ASN A 272 -0.18 9.19 15.18
N MET A 273 0.24 8.61 16.30
CA MET A 273 1.29 7.60 16.38
C MET A 273 0.77 6.36 17.10
N THR A 274 0.90 5.21 16.48
CA THR A 274 0.49 3.91 17.03
C THR A 274 1.72 3.02 17.23
N LEU A 275 1.82 2.43 18.39
CA LEU A 275 2.76 1.35 18.71
C LEU A 275 2.00 0.03 18.65
N ASP A 276 2.38 -0.83 17.74
CA ASP A 276 1.94 -2.22 17.64
C ASP A 276 3.05 -3.13 18.15
N GLY A 277 2.71 -4.16 18.91
CA GLY A 277 3.66 -5.14 19.38
C GLY A 277 3.08 -6.53 19.34
N THR A 278 3.96 -7.52 19.18
CA THR A 278 3.60 -8.93 19.22
C THR A 278 4.67 -9.72 19.97
N VAL A 279 4.23 -10.69 20.75
CA VAL A 279 5.11 -11.63 21.47
C VAL A 279 4.71 -13.03 21.07
N ASN A 280 5.70 -13.79 20.56
CA ASN A 280 5.54 -15.17 20.12
C ASN A 280 4.34 -15.36 19.16
N PRO A 281 4.27 -14.58 18.05
CA PRO A 281 3.15 -14.64 17.14
C PRO A 281 3.05 -16.02 16.48
N ASP A 282 1.84 -16.57 16.45
CA ASP A 282 1.51 -17.76 15.66
C ASP A 282 0.65 -17.36 14.46
N PHE A 283 1.11 -17.68 13.27
CA PHE A 283 0.44 -17.38 12.01
C PHE A 283 -0.29 -18.60 11.44
N GLY A 284 -0.61 -19.59 12.25
CA GLY A 284 -1.32 -20.79 11.83
C GLY A 284 -2.73 -20.55 11.27
N GLN A 285 -3.32 -19.38 11.52
CA GLN A 285 -4.62 -18.96 10.96
C GLN A 285 -4.48 -18.26 9.59
N VAL A 286 -3.26 -17.92 9.18
CA VAL A 286 -3.02 -17.27 7.89
C VAL A 286 -3.16 -18.29 6.78
N GLU A 287 -3.87 -17.93 5.70
CA GLU A 287 -4.01 -18.78 4.53
C GLU A 287 -2.64 -19.18 3.98
N ALA A 288 -2.49 -20.46 3.64
CA ALA A 288 -1.28 -20.95 2.99
C ALA A 288 -1.05 -20.22 1.65
N ASP A 289 0.22 -20.04 1.30
CA ASP A 289 0.54 -19.51 -0.01
C ASP A 289 0.13 -20.51 -1.10
N PRO A 290 -0.29 -20.01 -2.28
CA PRO A 290 -0.64 -20.89 -3.38
C PRO A 290 0.57 -21.74 -3.79
N SER A 291 0.33 -23.01 -4.12
CA SER A 291 1.37 -23.86 -4.66
C SER A 291 1.79 -23.35 -6.03
N VAL A 292 3.04 -22.97 -6.18
CA VAL A 292 3.62 -22.44 -7.43
C VAL A 292 4.77 -23.34 -7.87
N LEU A 293 4.71 -23.83 -9.10
CA LEU A 293 5.85 -24.50 -9.73
C LEU A 293 6.79 -23.42 -10.29
N ASN A 294 7.83 -23.10 -9.54
CA ASN A 294 8.86 -22.15 -9.98
C ASN A 294 9.90 -22.86 -10.84
N LEU A 295 9.90 -22.58 -12.15
CA LEU A 295 10.89 -23.09 -13.12
C LEU A 295 12.03 -22.09 -13.39
N SER A 296 12.03 -20.95 -12.71
CA SER A 296 13.09 -19.93 -12.83
C SER A 296 14.16 -20.11 -11.75
N ALA A 297 15.30 -19.45 -11.95
CA ALA A 297 16.37 -19.38 -10.95
C ALA A 297 16.07 -18.32 -9.84
N PHE A 298 14.99 -17.57 -9.95
CA PHE A 298 14.65 -16.47 -9.05
C PHE A 298 13.60 -16.87 -8.03
N GLU A 299 13.63 -16.24 -6.88
CA GLU A 299 12.67 -16.46 -5.81
C GLU A 299 11.26 -15.98 -6.21
N THR A 300 10.23 -16.74 -5.82
CA THR A 300 8.84 -16.33 -6.02
C THR A 300 8.44 -15.32 -4.94
N PHE A 301 7.89 -14.19 -5.36
CA PHE A 301 7.32 -13.20 -4.45
C PHE A 301 5.94 -13.65 -3.97
N PHE A 302 5.74 -13.67 -2.65
CA PHE A 302 4.44 -13.86 -2.01
C PHE A 302 4.02 -12.62 -1.24
N GLN A 303 2.77 -12.24 -1.37
CA GLN A 303 2.22 -11.14 -0.57
C GLN A 303 2.25 -11.47 0.92
N GLU A 304 2.44 -10.45 1.76
CA GLU A 304 2.31 -10.61 3.21
C GLU A 304 0.84 -10.85 3.57
N LYS A 305 0.61 -11.76 4.50
CA LYS A 305 -0.73 -12.13 4.99
C LYS A 305 -0.85 -12.07 6.50
N ARG A 306 0.26 -11.86 7.21
CA ARG A 306 0.30 -11.79 8.66
C ARG A 306 -0.14 -10.43 9.16
N PRO A 307 -1.23 -10.31 9.94
CA PRO A 307 -1.86 -9.02 10.30
C PRO A 307 -0.88 -7.99 10.88
N PHE A 308 0.01 -8.41 11.77
CA PHE A 308 1.02 -7.52 12.35
C PHE A 308 1.89 -6.82 11.29
N PHE A 309 2.28 -7.51 10.21
CA PHE A 309 3.14 -6.95 9.18
C PHE A 309 2.37 -6.22 8.07
N ILE A 310 1.09 -6.52 7.89
CA ILE A 310 0.23 -5.89 6.90
C ILE A 310 -0.13 -4.46 7.34
N GLU A 311 -0.60 -4.29 8.56
CA GLU A 311 -1.07 -2.99 9.05
C GLU A 311 0.05 -1.95 9.04
N GLY A 312 -0.17 -0.84 8.30
CA GLY A 312 0.80 0.24 8.15
C GLY A 312 2.04 -0.12 7.31
N ALA A 313 2.02 -1.22 6.56
CA ALA A 313 3.13 -1.65 5.70
C ALA A 313 3.52 -0.58 4.67
N ASN A 314 2.55 0.18 4.18
CA ASN A 314 2.74 1.31 3.26
C ASN A 314 3.70 2.38 3.83
N LEU A 315 3.73 2.58 5.14
CA LEU A 315 4.66 3.52 5.80
C LEU A 315 6.11 3.00 5.85
N LEU A 316 6.32 1.70 5.64
CA LEU A 316 7.65 1.07 5.62
C LEU A 316 8.12 0.78 4.19
N SER A 317 7.27 0.97 3.17
CA SER A 317 7.60 0.63 1.78
C SER A 317 8.66 1.57 1.17
N PHE A 318 9.51 0.98 0.35
CA PHE A 318 10.45 1.68 -0.53
C PHE A 318 10.73 0.78 -1.72
N ASP A 319 10.10 1.11 -2.85
CA ASP A 319 10.23 0.31 -4.05
C ASP A 319 11.56 0.58 -4.76
N VAL A 320 12.16 -0.47 -5.27
CA VAL A 320 13.25 -0.45 -6.25
C VAL A 320 12.76 -1.10 -7.53
N ASN A 321 13.36 -0.79 -8.66
CA ASN A 321 13.00 -1.37 -9.96
C ASN A 321 11.49 -1.30 -10.25
N CYS A 322 10.91 -0.13 -10.06
CA CYS A 322 9.50 0.08 -10.30
C CYS A 322 9.29 1.34 -11.15
N ASN A 323 8.78 1.20 -12.37
CA ASN A 323 8.33 2.25 -13.26
C ASN A 323 7.00 1.84 -13.91
N VAL A 324 6.42 2.68 -14.76
CA VAL A 324 5.12 2.40 -15.38
C VAL A 324 5.15 1.20 -16.33
N VAL A 325 6.29 0.92 -16.98
CA VAL A 325 6.45 -0.21 -17.89
C VAL A 325 6.66 -1.51 -17.11
N ASN A 326 7.48 -1.45 -16.07
CA ASN A 326 7.89 -2.61 -15.30
C ASN A 326 7.96 -2.29 -13.81
N CYS A 327 7.22 -3.04 -13.00
CA CYS A 327 7.27 -2.95 -11.55
C CYS A 327 7.31 -4.36 -10.97
N GLN A 328 8.50 -4.82 -10.60
CA GLN A 328 8.79 -6.20 -10.19
C GLN A 328 8.42 -6.49 -8.73
N ARG A 329 7.75 -5.58 -8.03
CA ARG A 329 7.50 -5.65 -6.58
C ARG A 329 8.77 -5.75 -5.73
N GLU A 330 9.90 -5.34 -6.30
CA GLU A 330 11.17 -5.30 -5.59
C GLU A 330 11.22 -4.10 -4.64
N GLY A 331 11.79 -4.30 -3.47
CA GLY A 331 11.81 -3.27 -2.44
C GLY A 331 12.78 -3.54 -1.31
N LEU A 332 13.11 -2.49 -0.55
CA LEU A 332 14.08 -2.56 0.55
C LEU A 332 13.53 -3.24 1.80
N PHE A 333 12.21 -3.38 1.92
CA PHE A 333 11.57 -4.10 3.00
C PHE A 333 10.56 -5.11 2.48
N TYR A 334 10.79 -6.37 2.81
CA TYR A 334 9.93 -7.50 2.52
C TYR A 334 9.73 -8.30 3.82
N SER A 335 8.63 -8.08 4.49
CA SER A 335 8.35 -8.59 5.84
C SER A 335 8.41 -10.12 5.94
N ARG A 336 8.18 -10.84 4.84
CA ARG A 336 8.30 -12.30 4.77
C ARG A 336 9.72 -12.83 5.06
N ARG A 337 10.74 -11.96 5.06
CA ARG A 337 12.09 -12.31 5.52
C ARG A 337 12.14 -12.60 7.02
N ILE A 338 11.29 -11.93 7.79
CA ILE A 338 11.17 -12.11 9.24
C ILE A 338 10.31 -13.35 9.50
N GLY A 339 10.90 -14.37 10.10
CA GLY A 339 10.21 -15.64 10.37
C GLY A 339 10.10 -16.59 9.16
N ARG A 340 10.91 -16.39 8.10
CA ARG A 340 10.98 -17.29 6.94
C ARG A 340 11.36 -18.72 7.33
N GLY A 341 11.21 -19.66 6.42
CA GLY A 341 11.74 -21.01 6.57
C GLY A 341 13.26 -20.98 6.83
N PRO A 342 13.78 -21.90 7.65
CA PRO A 342 15.21 -21.97 7.96
C PRO A 342 16.06 -22.09 6.69
N GLN A 343 17.06 -21.21 6.52
CA GLN A 343 17.89 -21.12 5.32
C GLN A 343 18.73 -22.36 5.05
N LEU A 344 19.11 -23.09 6.10
CA LEU A 344 19.90 -24.32 6.00
C LEU A 344 19.04 -25.58 6.25
N GLY A 345 17.70 -25.44 6.17
CA GLY A 345 16.75 -26.53 6.37
C GLY A 345 16.95 -27.69 5.39
N ASP A 346 17.26 -27.40 4.12
CA ASP A 346 17.52 -28.42 3.10
C ASP A 346 18.86 -29.16 3.30
N LEU A 347 19.81 -28.56 4.01
CA LEU A 347 21.13 -29.14 4.25
C LEU A 347 21.18 -29.97 5.54
N TYR A 348 20.56 -29.48 6.62
CA TYR A 348 20.70 -30.03 7.97
C TYR A 348 19.36 -30.24 8.68
N GLY A 349 18.24 -30.06 7.98
CA GLY A 349 16.92 -30.33 8.50
C GLY A 349 16.45 -31.76 8.24
N ASP A 350 15.39 -32.16 8.92
CA ASP A 350 14.65 -33.40 8.72
C ASP A 350 13.13 -33.16 8.81
N ALA A 351 12.34 -34.22 8.72
CA ALA A 351 10.88 -34.14 8.77
C ALA A 351 10.33 -33.55 10.09
N THR A 352 11.15 -33.48 11.14
CA THR A 352 10.77 -32.91 12.45
C THR A 352 11.23 -31.47 12.63
N SER A 353 12.08 -30.98 11.74
CA SER A 353 12.62 -29.62 11.80
C SER A 353 11.54 -28.57 11.54
N ALA A 354 11.74 -27.39 12.10
CA ALA A 354 10.81 -26.28 11.93
C ALA A 354 10.73 -25.84 10.44
N THR A 355 9.51 -25.65 9.94
CA THR A 355 9.26 -25.15 8.58
C THR A 355 9.24 -23.60 8.51
N ALA A 356 9.22 -22.93 9.66
CA ALA A 356 9.29 -21.48 9.79
C ALA A 356 10.08 -21.13 11.05
N THR A 357 10.77 -19.98 11.01
CA THR A 357 11.55 -19.48 12.12
C THR A 357 10.65 -18.79 13.13
N THR A 358 10.73 -19.17 14.40
CA THR A 358 9.94 -18.55 15.47
C THR A 358 10.34 -17.09 15.67
N ILE A 359 9.37 -16.19 15.61
CA ILE A 359 9.53 -14.79 16.00
C ILE A 359 9.30 -14.71 17.51
N LEU A 360 10.32 -14.33 18.28
CA LEU A 360 10.19 -14.16 19.73
C LEU A 360 9.35 -12.95 20.08
N GLY A 361 9.51 -11.88 19.31
CA GLY A 361 8.75 -10.67 19.43
C GLY A 361 9.07 -9.68 18.33
N ALA A 362 8.13 -8.79 18.10
CA ALA A 362 8.31 -7.64 17.21
C ALA A 362 7.55 -6.43 17.73
N ALA A 363 8.08 -5.24 17.45
CA ALA A 363 7.44 -3.97 17.76
C ALA A 363 7.49 -3.05 16.54
N LYS A 364 6.41 -2.31 16.32
CA LYS A 364 6.28 -1.39 15.18
C LYS A 364 5.64 -0.08 15.64
N LEU A 365 6.33 1.03 15.40
CA LEU A 365 5.82 2.38 15.62
C LEU A 365 5.51 3.02 14.27
N THR A 366 4.27 3.38 14.04
CA THR A 366 3.85 4.01 12.78
C THR A 366 3.00 5.24 13.03
N GLY A 367 3.08 6.22 12.15
CA GLY A 367 2.20 7.37 12.18
C GLY A 367 2.68 8.54 11.34
N ARG A 368 1.90 9.62 11.40
CA ARG A 368 2.17 10.86 10.67
C ARG A 368 1.92 12.07 11.58
N THR A 369 2.84 12.99 11.60
CA THR A 369 2.70 14.23 12.36
C THR A 369 1.87 15.26 11.58
N PRO A 370 1.25 16.26 12.26
CA PRO A 370 0.54 17.34 11.57
C PRO A 370 1.45 18.16 10.63
N GLY A 371 2.77 18.17 10.89
CA GLY A 371 3.76 18.82 10.02
C GLY A 371 4.13 18.04 8.76
N GLY A 372 3.45 16.93 8.46
CA GLY A 372 3.65 16.13 7.25
C GLY A 372 4.80 15.13 7.32
N LEU A 373 5.41 14.91 8.51
CA LEU A 373 6.41 13.87 8.73
C LEU A 373 5.71 12.55 9.02
N SER A 374 5.87 11.55 8.15
CA SER A 374 5.48 10.16 8.38
C SER A 374 6.68 9.37 8.89
N VAL A 375 6.46 8.52 9.88
CA VAL A 375 7.49 7.68 10.51
C VAL A 375 7.00 6.25 10.59
N GLY A 376 7.85 5.32 10.19
CA GLY A 376 7.70 3.88 10.42
C GLY A 376 8.99 3.33 11.00
N VAL A 377 8.91 2.68 12.16
CA VAL A 377 10.02 1.95 12.78
C VAL A 377 9.53 0.55 13.08
N LEU A 378 10.33 -0.45 12.74
CA LEU A 378 10.05 -1.85 13.09
C LEU A 378 11.32 -2.49 13.61
N ASP A 379 11.20 -3.25 14.68
CA ASP A 379 12.24 -4.15 15.19
C ASP A 379 11.64 -5.52 15.46
N ALA A 380 12.35 -6.59 15.10
CA ALA A 380 11.92 -7.97 15.32
C ALA A 380 13.10 -8.86 15.67
N ILE A 381 12.85 -9.83 16.53
CA ILE A 381 13.85 -10.81 16.98
C ILE A 381 13.32 -12.21 16.71
N THR A 382 14.15 -13.05 16.10
CA THR A 382 13.83 -14.45 15.83
C THR A 382 14.71 -15.40 16.65
N GLN A 383 14.16 -16.56 16.92
CA GLN A 383 14.83 -17.61 17.66
C GLN A 383 15.71 -18.47 16.74
N ARG A 384 16.86 -18.95 17.28
CA ARG A 384 17.66 -20.00 16.64
C ARG A 384 16.80 -21.25 16.40
N GLN A 385 16.87 -21.81 15.20
CA GLN A 385 16.27 -23.10 14.86
C GLN A 385 17.35 -24.16 14.69
N SER A 386 17.05 -25.37 15.16
CA SER A 386 17.94 -26.52 15.09
C SER A 386 17.36 -27.62 14.21
N GLY A 387 18.20 -28.29 13.47
CA GLY A 387 17.91 -29.49 12.69
C GLY A 387 18.55 -30.75 13.30
N ILE A 388 19.01 -31.64 12.44
CA ILE A 388 19.64 -32.92 12.80
C ILE A 388 20.79 -32.68 13.77
N GLN A 389 20.87 -33.51 14.83
CA GLN A 389 21.92 -33.44 15.86
C GLN A 389 22.10 -32.05 16.50
N ASN A 390 21.03 -31.28 16.55
CA ASN A 390 21.03 -29.91 17.07
C ASN A 390 21.92 -28.92 16.30
N ILE A 391 22.25 -29.23 15.02
CA ILE A 391 22.94 -28.30 14.11
C ILE A 391 22.04 -27.10 13.86
N THR A 392 22.58 -25.89 13.84
CA THR A 392 21.81 -24.67 13.55
C THR A 392 21.41 -24.64 12.09
N ILE A 393 20.10 -24.59 11.83
CA ILE A 393 19.53 -24.43 10.49
C ILE A 393 19.06 -22.98 10.22
N GLU A 394 18.81 -22.19 11.26
CA GLU A 394 18.62 -20.75 11.19
C GLU A 394 19.18 -20.10 12.46
N PRO A 395 20.07 -19.12 12.38
CA PRO A 395 20.62 -18.44 13.55
C PRO A 395 19.59 -17.48 14.17
N ALA A 396 19.73 -17.22 15.48
CA ALA A 396 19.00 -16.11 16.10
C ALA A 396 19.37 -14.80 15.39
N SER A 397 18.37 -14.01 15.05
CA SER A 397 18.54 -12.81 14.22
C SER A 397 17.72 -11.64 14.74
N ASN A 398 18.26 -10.43 14.59
CA ASN A 398 17.54 -9.17 14.79
C ASN A 398 17.35 -8.47 13.44
N TYR A 399 16.17 -7.90 13.24
CA TYR A 399 15.76 -7.19 12.04
C TYR A 399 15.26 -5.80 12.42
N GLY A 400 15.88 -4.76 11.88
CA GLY A 400 15.50 -3.37 12.10
C GLY A 400 15.12 -2.67 10.81
N VAL A 401 14.06 -1.86 10.83
CA VAL A 401 13.63 -0.99 9.74
C VAL A 401 13.30 0.39 10.29
N LEU A 402 13.83 1.42 9.64
CA LEU A 402 13.46 2.82 9.84
C LEU A 402 13.02 3.41 8.51
N ARG A 403 11.85 4.00 8.45
CA ARG A 403 11.34 4.76 7.30
C ARG A 403 10.85 6.12 7.76
N MET A 404 11.28 7.18 7.09
CA MET A 404 10.82 8.54 7.32
C MET A 404 10.50 9.20 5.98
N THR A 405 9.38 9.90 5.90
CA THR A 405 9.03 10.72 4.74
C THR A 405 8.49 12.06 5.19
N GLN A 406 9.02 13.14 4.64
CA GLN A 406 8.56 14.51 4.90
C GLN A 406 7.92 15.07 3.64
N ASP A 407 6.66 15.46 3.77
CA ASP A 407 5.95 16.20 2.75
C ASP A 407 6.12 17.70 2.88
N PHE A 408 6.23 18.37 1.74
CA PHE A 408 6.33 19.82 1.60
C PHE A 408 5.32 20.32 0.56
N ARG A 409 4.98 21.61 0.62
CA ARG A 409 4.12 22.27 -0.38
C ARG A 409 2.80 21.53 -0.59
N ASN A 410 2.12 21.21 0.50
CA ASN A 410 0.87 20.44 0.50
C ASN A 410 0.98 19.08 -0.23
N GLY A 411 2.14 18.42 -0.10
CA GLY A 411 2.40 17.12 -0.71
C GLY A 411 2.85 17.14 -2.17
N GLU A 412 3.06 18.29 -2.78
CA GLU A 412 3.67 18.38 -4.12
C GLU A 412 5.12 17.88 -4.11
N SER A 413 5.81 17.99 -2.99
CA SER A 413 7.18 17.49 -2.82
C SER A 413 7.24 16.55 -1.63
N THR A 414 7.96 15.44 -1.77
CA THR A 414 8.22 14.47 -0.69
C THR A 414 9.68 14.08 -0.71
N ILE A 415 10.34 14.10 0.44
CA ILE A 415 11.69 13.56 0.64
C ILE A 415 11.57 12.39 1.62
N GLY A 416 12.24 11.29 1.34
CA GLY A 416 12.21 10.11 2.18
C GLY A 416 13.58 9.51 2.44
N LEU A 417 13.70 8.88 3.61
CA LEU A 417 14.83 8.10 4.08
C LEU A 417 14.33 6.72 4.48
N ILE A 418 15.07 5.67 4.13
CA ILE A 418 14.92 4.34 4.69
C ILE A 418 16.28 3.82 5.15
N ALA A 419 16.27 3.05 6.25
CA ALA A 419 17.40 2.24 6.67
C ALA A 419 16.89 0.87 7.12
N THR A 420 17.59 -0.19 6.72
CA THR A 420 17.33 -1.55 7.19
C THR A 420 18.61 -2.19 7.69
N ALA A 421 18.51 -3.02 8.71
CA ALA A 421 19.63 -3.75 9.29
C ALA A 421 19.21 -5.16 9.68
N VAL A 422 20.06 -6.13 9.38
CA VAL A 422 19.92 -7.52 9.83
C VAL A 422 21.23 -7.94 10.51
N ASN A 423 21.13 -8.48 11.71
CA ASN A 423 22.27 -9.02 12.47
C ASN A 423 21.97 -10.46 12.88
N ARG A 424 22.91 -11.38 12.64
CA ARG A 424 22.79 -12.81 12.94
C ARG A 424 23.84 -13.29 13.93
N SER A 425 23.41 -14.08 14.89
CA SER A 425 24.29 -14.77 15.85
C SER A 425 24.77 -16.10 15.23
N LEU A 426 25.82 -16.02 14.41
CA LEU A 426 26.36 -17.18 13.72
C LEU A 426 27.21 -18.05 14.66
N ASP A 427 27.15 -19.37 14.46
CA ASP A 427 28.01 -20.38 15.07
C ASP A 427 28.90 -21.06 14.03
N ASP A 428 29.66 -22.09 14.42
CA ASP A 428 30.60 -22.77 13.53
C ASP A 428 29.91 -23.49 12.37
N SER A 429 28.64 -23.87 12.50
CA SER A 429 27.87 -24.54 11.44
C SER A 429 27.28 -23.54 10.43
N THR A 430 27.11 -22.28 10.78
CA THR A 430 26.44 -21.27 9.98
C THR A 430 27.38 -20.20 9.40
N ARG A 431 28.56 -20.00 10.04
CA ARG A 431 29.49 -18.92 9.72
C ARG A 431 29.93 -18.90 8.24
N ASP A 432 30.18 -20.07 7.68
CA ASP A 432 30.68 -20.19 6.31
C ASP A 432 29.55 -20.31 5.26
N LEU A 433 28.31 -20.35 5.71
CA LEU A 433 27.16 -20.51 4.82
C LEU A 433 26.31 -19.26 4.75
N LEU A 434 26.25 -18.45 5.82
CA LEU A 434 25.34 -17.31 5.93
C LEU A 434 26.09 -16.00 6.18
N ARG A 435 25.50 -14.92 5.73
CA ARG A 435 25.93 -13.55 6.01
C ARG A 435 25.73 -13.21 7.49
N SER A 436 26.70 -12.55 8.12
CA SER A 436 26.63 -12.13 9.53
C SER A 436 25.80 -10.87 9.72
N SER A 437 25.92 -9.92 8.79
CA SER A 437 25.09 -8.70 8.80
C SER A 437 24.74 -8.24 7.38
N ALA A 438 23.65 -7.49 7.28
CA ALA A 438 23.21 -6.82 6.07
C ALA A 438 22.60 -5.46 6.41
N ASP A 439 23.13 -4.41 5.83
CA ASP A 439 22.74 -3.04 6.06
C ASP A 439 22.37 -2.36 4.74
N VAL A 440 21.27 -1.60 4.72
CA VAL A 440 20.83 -0.82 3.56
C VAL A 440 20.40 0.56 4.00
N VAL A 441 20.77 1.58 3.21
CA VAL A 441 20.29 2.94 3.37
C VAL A 441 19.81 3.46 2.03
N GLY A 442 18.67 4.15 2.02
CA GLY A 442 18.09 4.72 0.81
C GLY A 442 17.46 6.08 1.03
N PHE A 443 17.51 6.90 -0.01
CA PHE A 443 16.88 8.22 -0.08
C PHE A 443 16.01 8.28 -1.33
N ASN A 444 14.84 8.91 -1.23
CA ASN A 444 14.00 9.21 -2.37
C ASN A 444 13.43 10.62 -2.32
N LEU A 445 13.19 11.15 -3.52
CA LEU A 445 12.58 12.44 -3.76
C LEU A 445 11.43 12.27 -4.75
N ARG A 446 10.30 12.91 -4.48
CA ARG A 446 9.24 13.14 -5.46
C ARG A 446 8.91 14.62 -5.47
N HIS A 447 8.83 15.21 -6.66
CA HIS A 447 8.46 16.60 -6.85
C HIS A 447 7.47 16.74 -7.99
N ARG A 448 6.27 17.26 -7.71
CA ARG A 448 5.25 17.62 -8.70
C ARG A 448 5.32 19.11 -8.99
N PHE A 449 5.27 19.48 -10.25
CA PHE A 449 5.28 20.87 -10.70
C PHE A 449 4.36 21.05 -11.91
N LEU A 450 3.97 22.30 -12.19
CA LEU A 450 2.97 22.62 -13.21
C LEU A 450 1.70 21.74 -13.11
N LYS A 451 1.33 21.35 -11.89
CA LYS A 451 0.18 20.49 -11.52
C LYS A 451 0.25 19.05 -12.03
N THR A 452 0.81 18.79 -13.21
CA THR A 452 0.73 17.50 -13.89
C THR A 452 2.07 16.85 -14.19
N TYR A 453 3.18 17.56 -14.05
CA TYR A 453 4.52 16.99 -14.25
C TYR A 453 5.10 16.50 -12.93
N GLN A 454 5.83 15.40 -12.97
CA GLN A 454 6.43 14.78 -11.80
C GLN A 454 7.86 14.33 -12.08
N LEU A 455 8.76 14.67 -11.18
CA LEU A 455 10.12 14.14 -11.11
C LEU A 455 10.22 13.25 -9.88
N GLN A 456 10.79 12.07 -10.04
CA GLN A 456 11.15 11.19 -8.93
C GLN A 456 12.61 10.79 -9.07
N ALA A 457 13.29 10.68 -7.92
CA ALA A 457 14.65 10.18 -7.87
C ALA A 457 14.81 9.32 -6.61
N ALA A 458 15.60 8.25 -6.72
CA ALA A 458 15.95 7.41 -5.60
C ALA A 458 17.41 6.98 -5.72
N VAL A 459 18.08 6.88 -4.58
CA VAL A 459 19.42 6.32 -4.45
C VAL A 459 19.45 5.45 -3.21
N THR A 460 20.03 4.24 -3.35
CA THR A 460 20.22 3.33 -2.22
C THR A 460 21.61 2.74 -2.24
N GLY A 461 22.10 2.37 -1.07
CA GLY A 461 23.36 1.65 -0.90
C GLY A 461 23.16 0.48 0.03
N SER A 462 23.77 -0.66 -0.29
CA SER A 462 23.77 -1.86 0.52
C SER A 462 25.17 -2.32 0.87
N ARG A 463 25.30 -2.97 2.02
CA ARG A 463 26.50 -3.69 2.43
C ARG A 463 26.12 -4.94 3.20
N VAL A 464 26.64 -6.07 2.76
CA VAL A 464 26.56 -7.34 3.49
C VAL A 464 27.94 -7.80 3.90
N THR A 465 28.06 -8.49 5.04
CA THR A 465 29.33 -9.00 5.57
C THR A 465 29.22 -10.48 5.95
N GLY A 466 30.33 -11.18 5.90
CA GLY A 466 30.40 -12.61 6.24
C GLY A 466 31.81 -13.15 6.11
N SER A 467 31.96 -14.47 6.31
CA SER A 467 33.22 -15.14 5.99
C SER A 467 33.51 -15.11 4.47
N PRO A 468 34.74 -15.35 4.03
CA PRO A 468 35.04 -15.45 2.61
C PRO A 468 34.14 -16.47 1.88
N GLN A 469 33.85 -17.62 2.51
CA GLN A 469 32.98 -18.63 1.90
C GLN A 469 31.53 -18.15 1.78
N ALA A 470 30.98 -17.46 2.79
CA ALA A 470 29.65 -16.85 2.72
C ALA A 470 29.58 -15.79 1.60
N MET A 471 30.66 -15.03 1.37
CA MET A 471 30.73 -14.05 0.29
C MET A 471 30.87 -14.71 -1.09
N ILE A 472 31.59 -15.83 -1.21
CA ILE A 472 31.59 -16.63 -2.43
C ILE A 472 30.18 -17.08 -2.78
N ASN A 473 29.46 -17.65 -1.79
CA ASN A 473 28.08 -18.10 -1.99
C ASN A 473 27.20 -16.94 -2.47
N THR A 474 27.28 -15.77 -1.83
CA THR A 474 26.52 -14.57 -2.21
C THR A 474 26.83 -14.11 -3.64
N GLN A 475 28.10 -14.05 -4.04
CA GLN A 475 28.51 -13.67 -5.39
C GLN A 475 27.99 -14.65 -6.46
N MET A 476 27.81 -15.92 -6.10
CA MET A 476 27.36 -16.98 -6.99
C MET A 476 25.82 -17.15 -7.02
N GLU A 477 25.08 -16.52 -6.12
CA GLU A 477 23.61 -16.54 -6.12
C GLU A 477 23.04 -16.03 -7.46
N PRO A 478 21.85 -16.51 -7.90
CA PRO A 478 21.24 -16.10 -9.16
C PRO A 478 21.07 -14.59 -9.31
N ALA A 479 20.85 -13.87 -8.21
CA ALA A 479 20.71 -12.42 -8.21
C ALA A 479 21.99 -11.69 -8.64
N HIS A 480 23.18 -12.25 -8.37
CA HIS A 480 24.49 -11.64 -8.66
C HIS A 480 25.20 -12.30 -9.85
N TYR A 481 25.24 -13.62 -9.88
CA TYR A 481 25.74 -14.48 -10.94
C TYR A 481 27.13 -14.06 -11.47
N TYR A 482 28.13 -13.85 -10.56
CA TYR A 482 29.50 -13.42 -10.91
C TYR A 482 30.28 -14.44 -11.75
N GLN A 483 29.87 -15.72 -11.73
CA GLN A 483 30.46 -16.81 -12.50
C GLN A 483 30.02 -16.84 -13.97
N ARG A 484 29.18 -15.93 -14.43
CA ARG A 484 28.71 -15.91 -15.83
C ARG A 484 29.87 -15.70 -16.79
N PRO A 485 29.92 -16.45 -17.93
CA PRO A 485 31.06 -16.42 -18.84
C PRO A 485 31.10 -15.19 -19.74
N ASP A 486 29.96 -14.55 -19.98
CA ASP A 486 29.75 -13.44 -20.93
C ASP A 486 29.99 -12.06 -20.34
N GLY A 487 30.40 -11.95 -19.09
CA GLY A 487 30.65 -10.71 -18.39
C GLY A 487 32.06 -10.57 -17.84
N PRO A 488 32.47 -9.35 -17.42
CA PRO A 488 33.78 -9.09 -16.83
C PRO A 488 33.88 -9.48 -15.36
N LEU A 489 32.74 -9.73 -14.69
CA LEU A 489 32.71 -10.06 -13.28
C LEU A 489 33.43 -11.38 -12.99
N ARG A 490 34.09 -11.45 -11.84
CA ARG A 490 34.71 -12.66 -11.32
C ARG A 490 34.45 -12.78 -9.85
N VAL A 491 34.28 -13.99 -9.38
CA VAL A 491 34.16 -14.29 -7.94
C VAL A 491 35.47 -13.94 -7.26
N ASP A 492 35.42 -13.12 -6.23
CA ASP A 492 36.52 -12.79 -5.33
C ASP A 492 36.48 -13.75 -4.13
N PRO A 493 37.40 -14.72 -4.05
CA PRO A 493 37.40 -15.71 -2.98
C PRO A 493 37.92 -15.17 -1.64
N THR A 494 38.40 -13.93 -1.60
CA THR A 494 38.96 -13.30 -0.39
C THR A 494 38.03 -12.26 0.22
N ALA A 495 36.95 -11.93 -0.49
CA ALA A 495 36.01 -10.91 -0.02
C ALA A 495 35.34 -11.33 1.30
N THR A 496 35.26 -10.41 2.24
CA THR A 496 34.52 -10.54 3.50
C THR A 496 33.31 -9.62 3.57
N SER A 497 33.07 -8.84 2.53
CA SER A 497 31.89 -8.01 2.35
C SER A 497 31.58 -7.80 0.88
N LEU A 498 30.31 -7.59 0.58
CA LEU A 498 29.83 -7.15 -0.72
C LEU A 498 29.06 -5.86 -0.55
N SER A 499 29.32 -4.86 -1.41
CA SER A 499 28.64 -3.58 -1.36
C SER A 499 28.20 -3.14 -2.76
N GLY A 500 27.05 -2.48 -2.80
CA GLY A 500 26.52 -1.96 -4.05
C GLY A 500 25.54 -0.83 -3.84
N SER A 501 25.03 -0.33 -4.96
CA SER A 501 24.09 0.78 -4.96
C SER A 501 23.08 0.67 -6.11
N THR A 502 21.93 1.33 -5.92
CA THR A 502 20.99 1.60 -7.03
C THR A 502 20.70 3.08 -7.14
N GLN A 503 20.52 3.55 -8.35
CA GLN A 503 20.08 4.89 -8.68
C GLN A 503 18.90 4.79 -9.64
N GLN A 504 17.85 5.56 -9.38
CA GLN A 504 16.68 5.66 -10.26
C GLN A 504 16.30 7.12 -10.45
N VAL A 505 15.94 7.49 -11.67
CA VAL A 505 15.32 8.78 -11.99
C VAL A 505 14.14 8.51 -12.91
N LYS A 506 12.98 9.11 -12.58
CA LYS A 506 11.76 9.07 -13.39
C LYS A 506 11.26 10.48 -13.63
N PHE A 507 10.85 10.76 -14.85
CA PHE A 507 10.23 12.01 -15.24
C PHE A 507 9.00 11.73 -16.09
N GLY A 508 7.89 12.38 -15.77
CA GLY A 508 6.67 12.15 -16.51
C GLY A 508 5.60 13.23 -16.35
N LYS A 509 4.55 13.08 -17.13
CA LYS A 509 3.31 13.83 -17.03
C LYS A 509 2.20 12.88 -16.65
N VAL A 510 1.64 13.08 -15.45
CA VAL A 510 0.77 12.11 -14.76
C VAL A 510 -0.73 12.36 -14.97
N ALA A 511 -1.11 13.37 -15.77
CA ALA A 511 -2.51 13.67 -16.05
C ALA A 511 -2.70 14.43 -17.37
N GLY A 512 -3.93 14.37 -17.91
CA GLY A 512 -4.35 15.03 -19.15
C GLY A 512 -4.43 14.08 -20.34
N PHE A 513 -4.68 14.63 -21.54
CA PHE A 513 -4.85 13.84 -22.76
C PHE A 513 -3.60 13.04 -23.14
N ILE A 514 -2.43 13.68 -23.07
CA ILE A 514 -1.14 13.01 -23.26
C ILE A 514 -0.53 12.81 -21.88
N MET A 515 -0.24 11.55 -21.53
CA MET A 515 0.55 11.19 -20.36
C MET A 515 1.80 10.45 -20.83
N PHE A 516 2.88 10.54 -20.06
CA PHE A 516 4.11 9.78 -20.31
C PHE A 516 4.94 9.67 -19.04
N GLU A 517 5.76 8.64 -18.97
CA GLU A 517 6.86 8.49 -18.02
C GLU A 517 8.07 7.96 -18.76
N THR A 518 9.22 8.58 -18.55
CA THR A 518 10.53 8.00 -18.91
C THR A 518 11.31 7.77 -17.63
N SER A 519 12.00 6.64 -17.56
CA SER A 519 12.79 6.24 -16.40
C SER A 519 14.16 5.73 -16.81
N PHE A 520 15.13 5.93 -15.94
CA PHE A 520 16.43 5.29 -16.00
C PHE A 520 16.76 4.74 -14.62
N GLN A 521 17.19 3.49 -14.58
CA GLN A 521 17.64 2.83 -13.37
C GLN A 521 18.97 2.12 -13.58
N ARG A 522 19.77 2.06 -12.53
CA ARG A 522 21.03 1.36 -12.48
C ARG A 522 21.16 0.62 -11.15
N ILE A 523 21.48 -0.68 -11.21
CA ILE A 523 21.74 -1.56 -10.07
C ILE A 523 23.14 -2.16 -10.23
N THR A 524 24.06 -1.82 -9.32
CA THR A 524 25.44 -2.29 -9.40
C THR A 524 25.55 -3.78 -9.05
N PRO A 525 26.59 -4.52 -9.53
CA PRO A 525 26.70 -5.95 -9.33
C PRO A 525 26.69 -6.42 -7.87
N GLY A 526 27.30 -5.64 -6.96
CA GLY A 526 27.37 -5.99 -5.54
C GLY A 526 26.18 -5.51 -4.70
N TYR A 527 25.11 -5.05 -5.31
CA TYR A 527 23.93 -4.59 -4.60
C TYR A 527 23.09 -5.76 -4.09
N GLU A 528 23.05 -5.97 -2.77
CA GLU A 528 22.35 -7.08 -2.11
C GLU A 528 21.43 -6.56 -1.01
N ILE A 529 20.15 -6.92 -1.08
CA ILE A 529 19.10 -6.52 -0.12
C ILE A 529 18.25 -7.70 0.35
N ASN A 530 18.45 -8.92 -0.15
CA ASN A 530 17.56 -10.07 0.09
C ASN A 530 17.56 -10.60 1.53
N ASP A 531 18.36 -10.02 2.42
CA ASP A 531 18.30 -10.32 3.85
C ASP A 531 17.02 -9.79 4.51
N LEU A 532 16.53 -8.62 4.07
CA LEU A 532 15.28 -8.01 4.56
C LEU A 532 14.44 -7.38 3.44
N GLY A 533 14.97 -7.23 2.25
CA GLY A 533 14.30 -6.77 1.04
C GLY A 533 13.98 -7.91 0.07
N PHE A 534 13.59 -7.53 -1.14
CA PHE A 534 13.37 -8.43 -2.26
C PHE A 534 13.97 -7.84 -3.54
N LEU A 535 14.87 -8.59 -4.17
CA LEU A 535 15.55 -8.24 -5.41
C LEU A 535 15.81 -9.50 -6.21
N ASN A 536 15.38 -9.55 -7.46
CA ASN A 536 15.64 -10.67 -8.34
C ASN A 536 17.02 -10.58 -9.01
N ARG A 537 17.47 -9.36 -9.35
CA ARG A 537 18.66 -9.20 -10.20
C ARG A 537 19.45 -7.94 -9.86
N ALA A 538 20.76 -8.11 -9.70
CA ALA A 538 21.78 -7.06 -9.73
C ALA A 538 22.50 -7.02 -11.08
N ASP A 539 23.55 -6.21 -11.25
CA ASP A 539 24.29 -6.00 -12.50
C ASP A 539 23.36 -5.64 -13.67
N TRP A 540 22.53 -4.62 -13.47
CA TRP A 540 21.45 -4.29 -14.41
C TRP A 540 21.25 -2.79 -14.55
N GLN A 541 20.94 -2.37 -15.77
CA GLN A 541 20.50 -1.02 -16.11
C GLN A 541 19.26 -1.13 -16.99
N ASP A 542 18.29 -0.28 -16.73
CA ASP A 542 17.06 -0.15 -17.49
C ASP A 542 16.85 1.31 -17.92
N GLN A 543 16.46 1.48 -19.15
CA GLN A 543 15.84 2.70 -19.64
C GLN A 543 14.49 2.31 -20.23
N SER A 544 13.43 2.90 -19.72
CA SER A 544 12.08 2.63 -20.21
C SER A 544 11.29 3.91 -20.42
N THR A 545 10.40 3.86 -21.40
CA THR A 545 9.49 4.96 -21.72
C THR A 545 8.09 4.41 -21.99
N TRP A 546 7.11 4.98 -21.30
CA TRP A 546 5.70 4.78 -21.55
C TRP A 546 5.09 6.11 -22.00
N ALA A 547 4.21 6.05 -22.98
CA ALA A 547 3.35 7.16 -23.39
C ALA A 547 1.93 6.69 -23.61
N SER A 548 0.94 7.53 -23.30
CA SER A 548 -0.47 7.19 -23.45
C SER A 548 -1.26 8.37 -23.99
N LEU A 549 -2.13 8.07 -24.95
CA LEU A 549 -3.17 8.97 -25.44
C LEU A 549 -4.50 8.59 -24.77
N ASN A 550 -5.13 9.53 -24.05
CA ASN A 550 -6.25 9.25 -23.16
C ASN A 550 -7.50 10.01 -23.59
N TRP A 551 -8.39 9.35 -24.33
CA TRP A 551 -9.74 9.87 -24.62
C TRP A 551 -10.67 9.47 -23.47
N GLN A 552 -10.98 10.39 -22.59
CA GLN A 552 -11.86 10.17 -21.44
C GLN A 552 -13.24 10.85 -21.61
N THR A 553 -13.42 11.62 -22.68
CA THR A 553 -14.72 12.19 -23.02
C THR A 553 -15.47 11.22 -23.91
N PRO A 554 -16.66 10.77 -23.51
CA PRO A 554 -17.48 9.87 -24.30
C PRO A 554 -17.84 10.45 -25.68
N ASN A 555 -17.87 9.57 -26.69
CA ASN A 555 -18.31 9.90 -28.05
C ASN A 555 -19.35 8.88 -28.54
N ALA A 556 -19.67 8.85 -29.83
CA ALA A 556 -20.68 7.95 -30.39
C ALA A 556 -20.30 6.45 -30.28
N VAL A 557 -19.01 6.11 -30.14
CA VAL A 557 -18.50 4.73 -30.22
C VAL A 557 -18.07 4.21 -28.85
N PHE A 558 -17.34 5.02 -28.10
CA PHE A 558 -16.76 4.59 -26.82
C PHE A 558 -17.00 5.61 -25.70
N ASN A 559 -17.00 5.13 -24.45
CA ASN A 559 -16.98 5.95 -23.24
C ASN A 559 -15.57 6.47 -22.97
N ARG A 560 -14.56 5.62 -23.18
CA ARG A 560 -13.15 5.97 -23.02
C ARG A 560 -12.25 5.08 -23.87
N LEU A 561 -11.09 5.61 -24.24
CA LEU A 561 -10.04 4.90 -24.95
C LEU A 561 -8.68 5.35 -24.40
N PHE A 562 -7.84 4.40 -24.07
CA PHE A 562 -6.43 4.60 -23.72
C PHE A 562 -5.59 3.85 -24.75
N TRP A 563 -4.69 4.54 -25.41
CA TRP A 563 -3.76 3.93 -26.36
C TRP A 563 -2.34 4.15 -25.85
N ASN A 564 -1.68 3.05 -25.47
CA ASN A 564 -0.38 3.04 -24.82
C ASN A 564 0.71 2.61 -25.79
N PHE A 565 1.88 3.21 -25.62
CA PHE A 565 3.13 2.90 -26.32
C PHE A 565 4.19 2.68 -25.24
N ASN A 566 4.91 1.56 -25.31
CA ASN A 566 5.95 1.21 -24.37
C ASN A 566 7.23 0.85 -25.11
N GLU A 567 8.34 1.24 -24.52
CA GLU A 567 9.70 0.91 -24.96
C GLU A 567 10.55 0.67 -23.73
N TRP A 568 11.38 -0.38 -23.75
CA TRP A 568 12.39 -0.61 -22.72
C TRP A 568 13.65 -1.25 -23.29
N ASN A 569 14.77 -0.93 -22.64
CA ASN A 569 16.09 -1.36 -23.00
C ASN A 569 16.86 -1.73 -21.73
N ASP A 570 17.39 -2.94 -21.69
CA ASP A 570 18.11 -3.48 -20.55
C ASP A 570 19.55 -3.81 -20.92
N TRP A 571 20.48 -3.50 -20.03
CA TRP A 571 21.90 -3.80 -20.15
C TRP A 571 22.49 -4.24 -18.81
N THR A 572 23.60 -4.96 -18.86
CA THR A 572 24.48 -5.07 -17.69
C THR A 572 25.24 -3.76 -17.44
N ILE A 573 25.84 -3.62 -16.26
CA ILE A 573 26.70 -2.46 -15.96
C ILE A 573 27.88 -2.36 -16.93
N ALA A 574 28.38 -3.50 -17.44
CA ALA A 574 29.43 -3.56 -18.44
C ALA A 574 28.96 -3.24 -19.88
N GLY A 575 27.66 -3.01 -20.08
CA GLY A 575 27.09 -2.62 -21.38
C GLY A 575 26.68 -3.79 -22.29
N LEU A 576 26.65 -5.03 -21.78
CA LEU A 576 26.09 -6.15 -22.54
C LEU A 576 24.57 -5.97 -22.65
N PRO A 577 23.99 -5.91 -23.86
CA PRO A 577 22.55 -5.80 -24.05
C PRO A 577 21.85 -7.09 -23.60
N LEU A 578 20.76 -6.95 -22.88
CA LEU A 578 19.97 -8.04 -22.33
C LEU A 578 18.61 -8.14 -23.00
N GLU A 579 17.96 -7.01 -23.16
CA GLU A 579 16.63 -6.89 -23.78
C GLU A 579 16.49 -5.56 -24.49
N HIS A 580 15.78 -5.56 -25.61
CA HIS A 580 15.24 -4.37 -26.27
C HIS A 580 13.85 -4.71 -26.76
N ALA A 581 12.84 -3.98 -26.30
CA ALA A 581 11.49 -4.29 -26.67
C ALA A 581 10.63 -3.02 -26.82
N VAL A 582 9.63 -3.16 -27.68
CA VAL A 582 8.57 -2.16 -27.89
C VAL A 582 7.24 -2.87 -27.96
N ASN A 583 6.20 -2.27 -27.39
CA ASN A 583 4.84 -2.70 -27.62
C ASN A 583 3.87 -1.54 -27.66
N THR A 584 2.70 -1.79 -28.22
CA THR A 584 1.55 -0.89 -28.15
C THR A 584 0.31 -1.69 -27.78
N ASN A 585 -0.54 -1.12 -26.95
CA ASN A 585 -1.79 -1.72 -26.53
C ASN A 585 -2.86 -0.64 -26.37
N ALA A 586 -4.12 -1.02 -26.58
CA ALA A 586 -5.24 -0.12 -26.41
C ALA A 586 -6.30 -0.76 -25.51
N HIS A 587 -6.88 0.05 -24.63
CA HIS A 587 -7.98 -0.32 -23.76
C HIS A 587 -9.16 0.59 -24.04
N THR A 588 -10.31 0.03 -24.38
CA THR A 588 -11.52 0.81 -24.68
C THR A 588 -12.72 0.26 -23.92
N GLU A 589 -13.60 1.14 -23.52
CA GLU A 589 -14.93 0.83 -23.05
C GLU A 589 -15.93 1.36 -24.06
N LEU A 590 -16.61 0.47 -24.74
CA LEU A 590 -17.60 0.82 -25.76
C LEU A 590 -18.89 1.36 -25.11
N ARG A 591 -19.72 2.09 -25.89
CA ARG A 591 -20.99 2.67 -25.42
C ARG A 591 -22.05 1.62 -25.05
N ASN A 592 -21.96 0.45 -25.60
CA ASN A 592 -22.87 -0.67 -25.32
C ASN A 592 -22.34 -1.64 -24.26
N HIS A 593 -21.22 -1.26 -23.60
CA HIS A 593 -20.52 -2.04 -22.59
C HIS A 593 -20.02 -3.41 -23.07
#